data_e92a42bb3dc3da49758f60274274303d
#
_entry.id   e92a42bb3dc3da49758f60274274303d
#
_cell.length_a   1.000
_cell.length_b   1.000
_cell.length_c   1.000
_cell.angle_alpha   90.00
_cell.angle_beta   90.00
_cell.angle_gamma   90.00
#
_symmetry.space_group_name_H-M   'P 1'
#
loop_
_entity.id
_entity.type
_entity.pdbx_description
1 polymer ?
#
loop_
_entity_poly.entity_id
_entity_poly.type
_entity_poly.pdbx_seq_one_letter_code
_entity_poly.pdbx_strand_id
1 'polypeptide(L)'
;MANMRSHKTVRLEDAHNLPFWRRPVALLFVMAAAMPLAFSVWSALLNNFVVEVADFDGVKIGWLQSVREIPGFLAVGVIAVLLFMREQILGLVSLVALGAAVAVTSFFPTFEGLLVTTMISSIGFHYYETVNQSLQLQWISKEKAPQTLGWIVAMGSAASLVAFGLIVLGWQYFGLTYTVAYLAGGGVTVALAVFCWLAYPKFENPTAQRKEIVLRKRYWLYYAMQFAAGARRQIFLVFAAFMMVERFGFEVHTLTALFLINYLVNILFAPVMGKALAVFGERNTLVFEYLGLSVVFSLYWGIYLFGWGAILAASLFVIDHLFFSLAFARKTYFQKIADPEDMAPTAAVAFTINHIAAVFLPALLGYLWIVSPGAVFAFAAGLAVASLVLSLLIPRHPDKGAETIFAARRMQAAA
;
A
#
# COMPACT_ATOMS: atom_id res chain seq x y z
N MET A 1 36.61 -7.89 -23.96
CA MET A 1 36.58 -7.91 -22.48
C MET A 1 36.29 -6.52 -21.99
N ALA A 2 35.01 -6.19 -21.73
CA ALA A 2 34.59 -4.88 -21.29
C ALA A 2 34.92 -4.70 -19.80
N ASN A 3 35.68 -3.68 -19.53
CA ASN A 3 36.19 -3.28 -18.23
C ASN A 3 35.08 -3.14 -17.19
N MET A 4 34.94 -4.13 -16.28
CA MET A 4 34.04 -4.11 -15.13
C MET A 4 34.50 -3.07 -14.08
N ARG A 5 34.42 -1.77 -14.41
CA ARG A 5 34.61 -0.69 -13.45
C ARG A 5 33.26 -0.13 -13.02
N SER A 6 32.52 -0.90 -12.19
CA SER A 6 31.14 -0.63 -11.86
C SER A 6 30.90 0.24 -10.59
N HIS A 7 31.90 0.85 -10.00
CA HIS A 7 31.72 1.58 -8.73
C HIS A 7 32.13 3.05 -8.77
N LYS A 8 32.08 3.72 -9.95
CA LYS A 8 32.26 5.18 -9.98
C LYS A 8 31.06 5.86 -9.32
N THR A 9 31.32 6.69 -8.34
CA THR A 9 30.38 7.67 -7.83
C THR A 9 30.24 8.79 -8.88
N VAL A 10 29.03 9.17 -9.23
CA VAL A 10 28.69 10.22 -10.22
C VAL A 10 27.81 11.26 -9.51
N ARG A 11 28.17 12.54 -9.61
CA ARG A 11 27.31 13.63 -9.13
C ARG A 11 26.04 13.69 -9.97
N LEU A 12 24.91 14.05 -9.36
CA LEU A 12 23.64 14.15 -10.09
C LEU A 12 23.69 15.14 -11.25
N GLU A 13 24.42 16.26 -11.08
CA GLU A 13 24.63 17.26 -12.13
C GLU A 13 25.37 16.70 -13.38
N ASP A 14 26.27 15.73 -13.18
CA ASP A 14 27.04 15.08 -14.25
C ASP A 14 26.30 13.90 -14.88
N ALA A 15 25.18 13.49 -14.32
CA ALA A 15 24.43 12.30 -14.78
C ALA A 15 23.86 12.46 -16.18
N HIS A 16 23.72 13.70 -16.71
CA HIS A 16 23.30 13.95 -18.07
C HIS A 16 24.30 13.41 -19.14
N ASN A 17 25.59 13.28 -18.77
CA ASN A 17 26.63 12.69 -19.63
C ASN A 17 26.55 11.16 -19.75
N LEU A 18 25.74 10.51 -18.91
CA LEU A 18 25.52 9.07 -18.99
C LEU A 18 24.54 8.72 -20.11
N PRO A 19 24.64 7.52 -20.71
CA PRO A 19 23.62 6.97 -21.58
C PRO A 19 22.24 7.03 -20.88
N PHE A 20 21.17 7.30 -21.63
CA PHE A 20 19.83 7.48 -21.07
C PHE A 20 19.42 6.38 -20.09
N TRP A 21 19.67 5.12 -20.45
CA TRP A 21 19.32 3.95 -19.65
C TRP A 21 20.13 3.80 -18.35
N ARG A 22 21.22 4.57 -18.16
CA ARG A 22 22.06 4.57 -16.93
C ARG A 22 21.84 5.80 -16.07
N ARG A 23 20.91 6.66 -16.41
CA ARG A 23 20.59 7.87 -15.64
C ARG A 23 19.78 7.56 -14.37
N PRO A 24 19.77 8.42 -13.34
CA PRO A 24 19.05 8.21 -12.09
C PRO A 24 17.57 7.88 -12.29
N VAL A 25 16.89 8.60 -13.18
CA VAL A 25 15.48 8.39 -13.48
C VAL A 25 15.22 7.01 -14.09
N ALA A 26 16.11 6.52 -14.96
CA ALA A 26 16.00 5.17 -15.52
C ALA A 26 16.14 4.09 -14.42
N LEU A 27 17.02 4.30 -13.44
CA LEU A 27 17.12 3.42 -12.27
C LEU A 27 15.80 3.41 -11.48
N LEU A 28 15.18 4.57 -11.23
CA LEU A 28 13.87 4.65 -10.55
C LEU A 28 12.78 3.87 -11.31
N PHE A 29 12.77 3.90 -12.63
CA PHE A 29 11.82 3.11 -13.44
C PHE A 29 12.01 1.61 -13.25
N VAL A 30 13.25 1.12 -13.30
CA VAL A 30 13.53 -0.31 -13.10
C VAL A 30 13.16 -0.74 -11.68
N MET A 31 13.52 0.06 -10.67
CA MET A 31 13.16 -0.21 -9.28
C MET A 31 11.64 -0.20 -9.07
N ALA A 32 10.93 0.73 -9.71
CA ALA A 32 9.47 0.82 -9.65
C ALA A 32 8.76 -0.37 -10.31
N ALA A 33 9.38 -1.01 -11.30
CA ALA A 33 8.87 -2.26 -11.88
C ALA A 33 9.22 -3.48 -11.00
N ALA A 34 10.41 -3.50 -10.41
CA ALA A 34 10.92 -4.66 -9.68
C ALA A 34 10.11 -4.96 -8.40
N MET A 35 9.76 -3.94 -7.60
CA MET A 35 9.05 -4.13 -6.34
C MET A 35 7.66 -4.77 -6.54
N PRO A 36 6.80 -4.27 -7.44
CA PRO A 36 5.48 -4.84 -7.62
C PRO A 36 5.48 -6.29 -8.13
N LEU A 37 6.51 -6.73 -8.86
CA LEU A 37 6.60 -8.13 -9.31
C LEU A 37 6.59 -9.10 -8.14
N ALA A 38 7.48 -8.93 -7.15
CA ALA A 38 7.47 -9.78 -5.96
C ALA A 38 6.21 -9.57 -5.11
N PHE A 39 5.84 -8.30 -4.86
CA PHE A 39 4.73 -7.98 -3.97
C PHE A 39 3.37 -8.44 -4.52
N SER A 40 3.12 -8.30 -5.83
CA SER A 40 1.88 -8.75 -6.46
C SER A 40 1.77 -10.26 -6.45
N VAL A 41 2.87 -10.99 -6.69
CA VAL A 41 2.87 -12.46 -6.60
C VAL A 41 2.56 -12.88 -5.16
N TRP A 42 3.24 -12.30 -4.17
CA TRP A 42 2.99 -12.60 -2.77
C TRP A 42 1.55 -12.33 -2.38
N SER A 43 1.00 -11.17 -2.72
CA SER A 43 -0.37 -10.79 -2.34
C SER A 43 -1.45 -11.62 -3.04
N ALA A 44 -1.22 -12.02 -4.30
CA ALA A 44 -2.16 -12.84 -5.05
C ALA A 44 -2.25 -14.26 -4.52
N LEU A 45 -1.12 -14.84 -4.14
CA LEU A 45 -1.03 -16.25 -3.76
C LEU A 45 -1.24 -16.49 -2.27
N LEU A 46 -0.98 -15.50 -1.41
CA LEU A 46 -0.91 -15.71 0.03
C LEU A 46 -2.14 -16.40 0.61
N ASN A 47 -3.34 -15.87 0.32
CA ASN A 47 -4.56 -16.39 0.95
C ASN A 47 -4.83 -17.85 0.58
N ASN A 48 -4.67 -18.21 -0.68
CA ASN A 48 -4.80 -19.60 -1.11
C ASN A 48 -3.70 -20.47 -0.49
N PHE A 49 -2.43 -20.02 -0.53
CA PHE A 49 -1.31 -20.77 0.01
C PHE A 49 -1.45 -21.07 1.50
N VAL A 50 -1.88 -20.08 2.29
CA VAL A 50 -2.05 -20.28 3.74
C VAL A 50 -3.23 -21.19 4.09
N VAL A 51 -4.30 -21.18 3.28
CA VAL A 51 -5.47 -22.05 3.50
C VAL A 51 -5.20 -23.45 2.99
N GLU A 52 -4.69 -23.59 1.75
CA GLU A 52 -4.57 -24.88 1.06
C GLU A 52 -3.32 -25.68 1.49
N VAL A 53 -2.23 -25.00 1.86
CA VAL A 53 -0.92 -25.62 2.09
C VAL A 53 -0.47 -25.53 3.54
N ALA A 54 -0.71 -24.38 4.20
CA ALA A 54 -0.22 -24.13 5.56
C ALA A 54 -1.28 -24.29 6.66
N ASP A 55 -2.51 -24.61 6.31
CA ASP A 55 -3.63 -24.85 7.22
C ASP A 55 -3.84 -23.71 8.24
N PHE A 56 -3.99 -22.48 7.71
CA PHE A 56 -4.21 -21.30 8.53
C PHE A 56 -5.69 -21.10 8.82
N ASP A 57 -5.95 -20.71 10.06
CA ASP A 57 -7.20 -20.13 10.52
C ASP A 57 -7.15 -18.60 10.59
N GLY A 58 -8.23 -17.98 11.03
CA GLY A 58 -8.33 -16.53 11.17
C GLY A 58 -7.31 -15.94 12.15
N VAL A 59 -6.87 -16.69 13.18
CA VAL A 59 -5.84 -16.23 14.13
C VAL A 59 -4.48 -16.18 13.45
N LYS A 60 -4.09 -17.26 12.78
CA LYS A 60 -2.79 -17.34 12.12
C LYS A 60 -2.64 -16.29 11.01
N ILE A 61 -3.68 -16.09 10.17
CA ILE A 61 -3.64 -15.03 9.14
C ILE A 61 -3.62 -13.63 9.77
N GLY A 62 -4.36 -13.41 10.83
CA GLY A 62 -4.37 -12.15 11.58
C GLY A 62 -2.99 -11.80 12.12
N TRP A 63 -2.30 -12.74 12.76
CA TRP A 63 -0.93 -12.56 13.25
C TRP A 63 0.07 -12.33 12.11
N LEU A 64 -0.01 -13.11 11.01
CA LEU A 64 0.85 -12.94 9.87
C LEU A 64 0.76 -11.52 9.29
N GLN A 65 -0.44 -11.01 9.12
CA GLN A 65 -0.68 -9.68 8.60
C GLN A 65 -0.28 -8.57 9.59
N SER A 66 -0.46 -8.80 10.89
CA SER A 66 0.04 -7.88 11.94
C SER A 66 1.56 -7.76 11.92
N VAL A 67 2.26 -8.90 11.85
CA VAL A 67 3.73 -8.94 11.74
C VAL A 67 4.21 -8.24 10.48
N ARG A 68 3.51 -8.39 9.37
CA ARG A 68 3.82 -7.69 8.11
C ARG A 68 3.83 -6.16 8.26
N GLU A 69 2.98 -5.59 9.10
CA GLU A 69 2.84 -4.14 9.25
C GLU A 69 3.85 -3.53 10.25
N ILE A 70 4.53 -4.36 11.07
CA ILE A 70 5.53 -3.89 12.06
C ILE A 70 6.64 -3.05 11.41
N PRO A 71 7.28 -3.47 10.30
CA PRO A 71 8.32 -2.65 9.67
C PRO A 71 7.81 -1.31 9.13
N GLY A 72 6.54 -1.23 8.71
CA GLY A 72 5.89 0.02 8.32
C GLY A 72 5.68 0.96 9.49
N PHE A 73 5.27 0.46 10.64
CA PHE A 73 5.20 1.22 11.89
C PHE A 73 6.59 1.69 12.33
N LEU A 74 7.61 0.84 12.18
CA LEU A 74 9.01 1.13 12.51
C LEU A 74 9.81 1.73 11.35
N ALA A 75 9.16 2.35 10.36
CA ALA A 75 9.83 2.96 9.21
C ALA A 75 10.87 4.03 9.60
N VAL A 76 10.75 4.63 10.80
CA VAL A 76 11.78 5.49 11.39
C VAL A 76 13.14 4.78 11.52
N GLY A 77 13.16 3.46 11.64
CA GLY A 77 14.38 2.65 11.66
C GLY A 77 15.25 2.76 10.40
N VAL A 78 14.65 3.17 9.27
CA VAL A 78 15.39 3.50 8.03
C VAL A 78 16.46 4.55 8.30
N ILE A 79 16.17 5.54 9.15
CA ILE A 79 17.12 6.62 9.49
C ILE A 79 18.40 6.05 10.13
N ALA A 80 18.25 5.08 11.03
CA ALA A 80 19.39 4.42 11.67
C ALA A 80 20.25 3.65 10.65
N VAL A 81 19.61 2.97 9.69
CA VAL A 81 20.35 2.25 8.63
C VAL A 81 21.05 3.22 7.68
N LEU A 82 20.45 4.39 7.41
CA LEU A 82 21.05 5.43 6.56
C LEU A 82 22.27 6.11 7.18
N LEU A 83 22.57 5.90 8.47
CA LEU A 83 23.84 6.33 9.06
C LEU A 83 25.03 5.49 8.51
N PHE A 84 24.78 4.25 8.10
CA PHE A 84 25.82 3.32 7.66
C PHE A 84 25.76 3.01 6.16
N MET A 85 24.64 3.34 5.48
CA MET A 85 24.38 2.94 4.10
C MET A 85 23.74 4.07 3.30
N ARG A 86 24.15 4.25 2.02
CA ARG A 86 23.53 5.24 1.12
C ARG A 86 22.11 4.80 0.72
N GLU A 87 21.20 5.74 0.51
CA GLU A 87 19.80 5.49 0.13
C GLU A 87 19.67 4.58 -1.10
N GLN A 88 20.43 4.83 -2.18
CA GLN A 88 20.40 3.97 -3.37
C GLN A 88 20.75 2.52 -3.05
N ILE A 89 21.77 2.29 -2.22
CA ILE A 89 22.21 0.95 -1.83
C ILE A 89 21.14 0.28 -0.97
N LEU A 90 20.59 1.02 0.00
CA LEU A 90 19.51 0.53 0.86
C LEU A 90 18.29 0.13 0.03
N GLY A 91 17.90 0.93 -0.96
CA GLY A 91 16.79 0.61 -1.86
C GLY A 91 17.01 -0.71 -2.62
N LEU A 92 18.21 -0.92 -3.16
CA LEU A 92 18.55 -2.17 -3.88
C LEU A 92 18.63 -3.38 -2.95
N VAL A 93 19.26 -3.24 -1.77
CA VAL A 93 19.31 -4.31 -0.75
C VAL A 93 17.90 -4.67 -0.27
N SER A 94 17.04 -3.68 -0.10
CA SER A 94 15.64 -3.88 0.28
C SER A 94 14.86 -4.65 -0.78
N LEU A 95 15.08 -4.38 -2.08
CA LEU A 95 14.50 -5.16 -3.18
C LEU A 95 15.03 -6.60 -3.21
N VAL A 96 16.31 -6.81 -2.92
CA VAL A 96 16.88 -8.18 -2.80
C VAL A 96 16.22 -8.91 -1.63
N ALA A 97 16.10 -8.27 -0.46
CA ALA A 97 15.47 -8.87 0.72
C ALA A 97 13.99 -9.23 0.44
N LEU A 98 13.23 -8.30 -0.17
CA LEU A 98 11.84 -8.54 -0.58
C LEU A 98 11.77 -9.72 -1.55
N GLY A 99 12.51 -9.66 -2.65
CA GLY A 99 12.46 -10.68 -3.70
C GLY A 99 12.93 -12.06 -3.21
N ALA A 100 14.01 -12.12 -2.44
CA ALA A 100 14.53 -13.39 -1.90
C ALA A 100 13.53 -14.02 -0.91
N ALA A 101 12.96 -13.23 0.00
CA ALA A 101 11.96 -13.72 0.96
C ALA A 101 10.71 -14.23 0.24
N VAL A 102 10.22 -13.52 -0.77
CA VAL A 102 9.09 -13.97 -1.60
C VAL A 102 9.44 -15.24 -2.35
N ALA A 103 10.61 -15.31 -2.98
CA ALA A 103 11.04 -16.47 -3.75
C ALA A 103 11.04 -17.76 -2.91
N VAL A 104 11.42 -17.69 -1.64
CA VAL A 104 11.52 -18.87 -0.77
C VAL A 104 10.26 -19.16 0.04
N THR A 105 9.21 -18.33 -0.04
CA THR A 105 7.99 -18.44 0.79
C THR A 105 7.38 -19.85 0.75
N SER A 106 7.29 -20.47 -0.42
CA SER A 106 6.67 -21.80 -0.58
C SER A 106 7.47 -22.96 0.05
N PHE A 107 8.73 -22.76 0.36
CA PHE A 107 9.56 -23.77 1.04
C PHE A 107 9.38 -23.78 2.55
N PHE A 108 8.67 -22.81 3.10
CA PHE A 108 8.44 -22.68 4.53
C PHE A 108 6.93 -22.61 4.88
N PRO A 109 6.16 -23.68 4.55
CA PRO A 109 4.71 -23.71 4.71
C PRO A 109 4.26 -23.96 6.16
N THR A 110 4.94 -23.35 7.11
CA THR A 110 4.58 -23.38 8.53
C THR A 110 4.28 -21.98 9.03
N PHE A 111 3.58 -21.87 10.15
CA PHE A 111 3.24 -20.56 10.73
C PHE A 111 4.52 -19.74 11.00
N GLU A 112 5.49 -20.33 11.68
CA GLU A 112 6.75 -19.68 12.02
C GLU A 112 7.56 -19.33 10.77
N GLY A 113 7.63 -20.25 9.79
CA GLY A 113 8.32 -20.05 8.53
C GLY A 113 7.72 -18.88 7.74
N LEU A 114 6.39 -18.81 7.68
CA LEU A 114 5.69 -17.72 7.01
C LEU A 114 5.82 -16.39 7.78
N LEU A 115 5.87 -16.40 9.11
CA LEU A 115 6.16 -15.19 9.90
C LEU A 115 7.55 -14.64 9.55
N VAL A 116 8.57 -15.50 9.47
CA VAL A 116 9.95 -15.08 9.16
C VAL A 116 10.05 -14.56 7.74
N THR A 117 9.54 -15.28 6.74
CA THR A 117 9.60 -14.85 5.33
C THR A 117 8.79 -13.57 5.12
N THR A 118 7.63 -13.43 5.77
CA THR A 118 6.81 -12.22 5.73
C THR A 118 7.50 -11.04 6.41
N MET A 119 8.15 -11.24 7.57
CA MET A 119 8.90 -10.16 8.22
C MET A 119 10.03 -9.65 7.34
N ILE A 120 10.83 -10.54 6.74
CA ILE A 120 11.95 -10.15 5.87
C ILE A 120 11.44 -9.45 4.61
N SER A 121 10.39 -9.98 3.96
CA SER A 121 9.81 -9.35 2.78
C SER A 121 9.21 -7.98 3.11
N SER A 122 8.60 -7.84 4.27
CA SER A 122 8.00 -6.58 4.73
C SER A 122 9.05 -5.52 5.10
N ILE A 123 10.15 -5.91 5.75
CA ILE A 123 11.31 -5.00 5.94
C ILE A 123 11.79 -4.49 4.57
N GLY A 124 11.99 -5.41 3.62
CA GLY A 124 12.37 -5.07 2.25
C GLY A 124 11.38 -4.11 1.60
N PHE A 125 10.09 -4.38 1.69
CA PHE A 125 9.04 -3.54 1.12
C PHE A 125 9.02 -2.12 1.72
N HIS A 126 8.91 -1.99 3.05
CA HIS A 126 8.75 -0.70 3.70
C HIS A 126 10.01 0.17 3.63
N TYR A 127 11.19 -0.45 3.74
CA TYR A 127 12.47 0.27 3.61
C TYR A 127 12.68 0.73 2.18
N TYR A 128 12.34 -0.12 1.19
CA TYR A 128 12.34 0.27 -0.21
C TYR A 128 11.40 1.46 -0.46
N GLU A 129 10.14 1.39 -0.02
CA GLU A 129 9.16 2.45 -0.22
C GLU A 129 9.64 3.79 0.36
N THR A 130 10.17 3.77 1.59
CA THR A 130 10.68 4.96 2.26
C THR A 130 11.82 5.61 1.47
N VAL A 131 12.79 4.79 1.07
CA VAL A 131 13.97 5.27 0.34
C VAL A 131 13.61 5.69 -1.08
N ASN A 132 12.74 4.93 -1.76
CA ASN A 132 12.31 5.24 -3.13
C ASN A 132 11.59 6.60 -3.20
N GLN A 133 10.73 6.92 -2.23
CA GLN A 133 10.12 8.24 -2.15
C GLN A 133 11.16 9.35 -1.98
N SER A 134 12.18 9.14 -1.14
CA SER A 134 13.27 10.09 -0.94
C SER A 134 14.09 10.29 -2.23
N LEU A 135 14.49 9.20 -2.89
CA LEU A 135 15.24 9.25 -4.15
C LEU A 135 14.45 9.94 -5.27
N GLN A 136 13.14 9.71 -5.36
CA GLN A 136 12.28 10.38 -6.32
C GLN A 136 12.28 11.90 -6.13
N LEU A 137 12.15 12.37 -4.88
CA LEU A 137 12.18 13.78 -4.55
C LEU A 137 13.55 14.44 -4.83
N GLN A 138 14.64 13.70 -4.71
CA GLN A 138 16.00 14.19 -4.87
C GLN A 138 16.48 14.14 -6.33
N TRP A 139 16.08 13.14 -7.11
CA TRP A 139 16.60 12.89 -8.45
C TRP A 139 15.74 13.44 -9.59
N ILE A 140 14.51 13.83 -9.29
CA ILE A 140 13.58 14.37 -10.29
C ILE A 140 13.46 15.88 -10.07
N SER A 141 13.72 16.67 -11.12
CA SER A 141 13.54 18.11 -11.04
C SER A 141 12.08 18.50 -10.81
N LYS A 142 11.82 19.57 -10.07
CA LYS A 142 10.46 20.01 -9.72
C LYS A 142 9.57 20.22 -10.94
N GLU A 143 10.14 20.72 -12.04
CA GLU A 143 9.43 21.00 -13.28
C GLU A 143 8.93 19.70 -13.97
N LYS A 144 9.72 18.62 -13.88
CA LYS A 144 9.41 17.32 -14.50
C LYS A 144 8.73 16.34 -13.53
N ALA A 145 8.67 16.67 -12.25
CA ALA A 145 8.19 15.75 -11.22
C ALA A 145 6.77 15.24 -11.48
N PRO A 146 5.75 16.06 -11.80
CA PRO A 146 4.39 15.54 -11.99
C PRO A 146 4.32 14.47 -13.10
N GLN A 147 4.96 14.72 -14.23
CA GLN A 147 4.95 13.79 -15.36
C GLN A 147 5.78 12.54 -15.07
N THR A 148 7.00 12.71 -14.53
CA THR A 148 7.92 11.58 -14.27
C THR A 148 7.39 10.67 -13.19
N LEU A 149 6.82 11.21 -12.09
CA LEU A 149 6.18 10.43 -11.03
C LEU A 149 4.96 9.68 -11.56
N GLY A 150 4.16 10.31 -12.44
CA GLY A 150 3.06 9.62 -13.11
C GLY A 150 3.52 8.40 -13.92
N TRP A 151 4.61 8.52 -14.67
CA TRP A 151 5.20 7.40 -15.42
C TRP A 151 5.78 6.31 -14.50
N ILE A 152 6.40 6.67 -13.35
CA ILE A 152 6.90 5.71 -12.36
C ILE A 152 5.74 4.89 -11.78
N VAL A 153 4.64 5.55 -11.43
CA VAL A 153 3.43 4.87 -10.95
C VAL A 153 2.83 3.95 -12.02
N ALA A 154 2.77 4.44 -13.27
CA ALA A 154 2.28 3.63 -14.40
C ALA A 154 3.15 2.39 -14.65
N MET A 155 4.48 2.51 -14.52
CA MET A 155 5.40 1.38 -14.65
C MET A 155 5.16 0.32 -13.56
N GLY A 156 5.01 0.75 -12.30
CA GLY A 156 4.68 -0.16 -11.20
C GLY A 156 3.33 -0.86 -11.40
N SER A 157 2.30 -0.12 -11.83
CA SER A 157 0.98 -0.67 -12.13
C SER A 157 1.03 -1.68 -13.28
N ALA A 158 1.78 -1.37 -14.34
CA ALA A 158 1.96 -2.30 -15.47
C ALA A 158 2.67 -3.60 -15.02
N ALA A 159 3.69 -3.50 -14.16
CA ALA A 159 4.36 -4.67 -13.60
C ALA A 159 3.39 -5.54 -12.77
N SER A 160 2.53 -4.92 -11.95
CA SER A 160 1.48 -5.65 -11.20
C SER A 160 0.49 -6.33 -12.12
N LEU A 161 0.01 -5.66 -13.17
CA LEU A 161 -0.94 -6.23 -14.15
C LEU A 161 -0.31 -7.42 -14.89
N VAL A 162 0.96 -7.32 -15.27
CA VAL A 162 1.70 -8.44 -15.88
C VAL A 162 1.81 -9.61 -14.91
N ALA A 163 2.18 -9.36 -13.65
CA ALA A 163 2.29 -10.42 -12.64
C ALA A 163 0.95 -11.13 -12.42
N PHE A 164 -0.14 -10.38 -12.21
CA PHE A 164 -1.47 -10.96 -12.02
C PHE A 164 -1.97 -11.70 -13.27
N GLY A 165 -1.76 -11.12 -14.46
CA GLY A 165 -2.13 -11.78 -15.72
C GLY A 165 -1.40 -13.11 -15.93
N LEU A 166 -0.08 -13.14 -15.64
CA LEU A 166 0.71 -14.37 -15.73
C LEU A 166 0.27 -15.43 -14.69
N ILE A 167 -0.14 -15.01 -13.49
CA ILE A 167 -0.68 -15.94 -12.48
C ILE A 167 -2.00 -16.53 -12.97
N VAL A 168 -2.94 -15.68 -13.42
CA VAL A 168 -4.27 -16.15 -13.90
C VAL A 168 -4.10 -17.13 -15.04
N LEU A 169 -3.35 -16.77 -16.08
CA LEU A 169 -3.13 -17.62 -17.25
C LEU A 169 -2.31 -18.88 -16.89
N GLY A 170 -1.27 -18.70 -16.07
CA GLY A 170 -0.40 -19.79 -15.65
C GLY A 170 -1.15 -20.85 -14.84
N TRP A 171 -2.00 -20.43 -13.92
CA TRP A 171 -2.80 -21.34 -13.09
C TRP A 171 -3.87 -22.06 -13.91
N GLN A 172 -4.60 -21.30 -14.75
CA GLN A 172 -5.73 -21.84 -15.49
C GLN A 172 -5.31 -22.76 -16.64
N TYR A 173 -4.21 -22.47 -17.33
CA TYR A 173 -3.88 -23.15 -18.60
C TYR A 173 -2.54 -23.90 -18.59
N PHE A 174 -1.62 -23.58 -17.66
CA PHE A 174 -0.26 -24.10 -17.71
C PHE A 174 0.16 -24.88 -16.45
N GLY A 175 -0.78 -25.16 -15.53
CA GLY A 175 -0.46 -25.88 -14.30
C GLY A 175 0.58 -25.21 -13.42
N LEU A 176 0.57 -23.88 -13.35
CA LEU A 176 1.48 -23.10 -12.50
C LEU A 176 1.32 -23.52 -11.05
N THR A 177 2.43 -23.75 -10.36
CA THR A 177 2.45 -24.12 -8.93
C THR A 177 2.86 -22.95 -8.06
N TYR A 178 2.51 -22.98 -6.76
CA TYR A 178 2.96 -21.99 -5.79
C TYR A 178 4.47 -21.77 -5.81
N THR A 179 5.24 -22.87 -5.83
CA THR A 179 6.69 -22.82 -5.82
C THR A 179 7.25 -22.09 -7.04
N VAL A 180 6.76 -22.42 -8.24
CA VAL A 180 7.22 -21.77 -9.48
C VAL A 180 6.83 -20.31 -9.50
N ALA A 181 5.60 -19.96 -9.07
CA ALA A 181 5.13 -18.57 -9.06
C ALA A 181 5.93 -17.70 -8.05
N TYR A 182 6.15 -18.18 -6.83
CA TYR A 182 6.95 -17.46 -5.83
C TYR A 182 8.40 -17.32 -6.26
N LEU A 183 9.04 -18.39 -6.75
CA LEU A 183 10.41 -18.35 -7.28
C LEU A 183 10.55 -17.38 -8.45
N ALA A 184 9.60 -17.39 -9.39
CA ALA A 184 9.65 -16.51 -10.56
C ALA A 184 9.49 -15.04 -10.15
N GLY A 185 8.45 -14.68 -9.39
CA GLY A 185 8.18 -13.30 -8.98
C GLY A 185 9.29 -12.73 -8.10
N GLY A 186 9.69 -13.47 -7.07
CA GLY A 186 10.79 -13.07 -6.18
C GLY A 186 12.14 -13.08 -6.90
N GLY A 187 12.42 -14.12 -7.69
CA GLY A 187 13.68 -14.28 -8.43
C GLY A 187 13.90 -13.18 -9.47
N VAL A 188 12.86 -12.80 -10.22
CA VAL A 188 12.93 -11.68 -11.18
C VAL A 188 13.22 -10.37 -10.44
N THR A 189 12.60 -10.13 -9.29
CA THR A 189 12.86 -8.93 -8.48
C THR A 189 14.32 -8.88 -8.00
N VAL A 190 14.86 -10.02 -7.51
CA VAL A 190 16.29 -10.12 -7.15
C VAL A 190 17.18 -9.88 -8.36
N ALA A 191 16.89 -10.50 -9.50
CA ALA A 191 17.67 -10.34 -10.72
C ALA A 191 17.70 -8.87 -11.19
N LEU A 192 16.56 -8.16 -11.15
CA LEU A 192 16.48 -6.73 -11.48
C LEU A 192 17.28 -5.88 -10.49
N ALA A 193 17.20 -6.16 -9.19
CA ALA A 193 17.97 -5.43 -8.17
C ALA A 193 19.49 -5.65 -8.35
N VAL A 194 19.93 -6.88 -8.61
CA VAL A 194 21.34 -7.20 -8.91
C VAL A 194 21.78 -6.55 -10.23
N PHE A 195 20.94 -6.59 -11.26
CA PHE A 195 21.21 -5.86 -12.51
C PHE A 195 21.41 -4.36 -12.25
N CYS A 196 20.53 -3.73 -11.48
CA CYS A 196 20.68 -2.32 -11.10
C CYS A 196 21.96 -2.06 -10.34
N TRP A 197 22.32 -2.93 -9.41
CA TRP A 197 23.59 -2.84 -8.67
C TRP A 197 24.82 -2.85 -9.57
N LEU A 198 24.84 -3.72 -10.57
CA LEU A 198 25.97 -3.89 -11.50
C LEU A 198 25.99 -2.85 -12.63
N ALA A 199 24.84 -2.45 -13.14
CA ALA A 199 24.71 -1.61 -14.32
C ALA A 199 24.78 -0.11 -14.03
N TYR A 200 24.34 0.33 -12.86
CA TYR A 200 24.24 1.76 -12.52
C TYR A 200 25.38 2.24 -11.62
N PRO A 201 25.88 3.46 -11.82
CA PRO A 201 26.82 4.07 -10.88
C PRO A 201 26.12 4.44 -9.57
N LYS A 202 26.89 4.73 -8.53
CA LYS A 202 26.38 5.32 -7.30
C LYS A 202 26.19 6.82 -7.52
N PHE A 203 24.94 7.30 -7.37
CA PHE A 203 24.64 8.71 -7.49
C PHE A 203 24.86 9.43 -6.15
N GLU A 204 25.43 10.63 -6.20
CA GLU A 204 25.73 11.43 -5.03
C GLU A 204 24.73 12.57 -4.89
N ASN A 205 24.08 12.64 -3.73
CA ASN A 205 23.09 13.66 -3.42
C ASN A 205 23.75 14.85 -2.72
N PRO A 206 23.52 16.10 -3.17
CA PRO A 206 24.17 17.27 -2.60
C PRO A 206 23.58 17.74 -1.27
N THR A 207 22.36 17.31 -0.89
CA THR A 207 21.64 17.92 0.24
C THR A 207 21.09 16.90 1.22
N ALA A 208 21.46 17.04 2.50
CA ALA A 208 20.86 16.26 3.60
C ALA A 208 19.45 16.79 3.92
N GLN A 209 18.46 15.89 3.99
CA GLN A 209 17.08 16.25 4.35
C GLN A 209 16.92 16.39 5.87
N ARG A 210 16.25 17.46 6.34
CA ARG A 210 15.81 17.56 7.74
C ARG A 210 14.52 16.79 7.93
N LYS A 211 14.43 16.03 9.03
CA LYS A 211 13.26 15.24 9.40
C LYS A 211 12.85 15.60 10.82
N GLU A 212 11.82 16.43 10.94
CA GLU A 212 11.19 16.78 12.21
C GLU A 212 9.83 16.09 12.32
N ILE A 213 9.45 15.66 13.52
CA ILE A 213 8.14 15.10 13.80
C ILE A 213 7.22 16.23 14.22
N VAL A 214 6.14 16.47 13.48
CA VAL A 214 5.14 17.50 13.78
C VAL A 214 3.79 16.87 14.09
N LEU A 215 3.30 17.06 15.31
CA LEU A 215 1.98 16.62 15.77
C LEU A 215 1.20 17.84 16.30
N ARG A 216 0.36 18.44 15.43
CA ARG A 216 -0.46 19.62 15.78
C ARG A 216 -1.87 19.20 16.25
N LYS A 217 -2.28 19.68 17.41
CA LYS A 217 -3.64 19.41 17.94
C LYS A 217 -4.76 19.83 16.98
N ARG A 218 -4.58 20.90 16.20
CA ARG A 218 -5.60 21.37 15.23
C ARG A 218 -5.86 20.37 14.10
N TYR A 219 -4.94 19.45 13.78
CA TYR A 219 -5.12 18.42 12.75
C TYR A 219 -5.75 17.12 13.30
N TRP A 220 -6.29 17.13 14.51
CA TRP A 220 -6.82 15.93 15.18
C TRP A 220 -7.84 15.16 14.34
N LEU A 221 -8.74 15.88 13.61
CA LEU A 221 -9.73 15.25 12.75
C LEU A 221 -9.09 14.48 11.60
N TYR A 222 -8.05 15.06 10.99
CA TYR A 222 -7.26 14.37 9.97
C TYR A 222 -6.60 13.10 10.51
N TYR A 223 -6.00 13.16 11.70
CA TYR A 223 -5.39 11.98 12.34
C TYR A 223 -6.40 10.90 12.68
N ALA A 224 -7.55 11.27 13.22
CA ALA A 224 -8.64 10.34 13.52
C ALA A 224 -9.14 9.63 12.25
N MET A 225 -9.29 10.37 11.14
CA MET A 225 -9.67 9.82 9.85
C MET A 225 -8.58 8.89 9.27
N GLN A 226 -7.30 9.20 9.47
CA GLN A 226 -6.20 8.35 9.02
C GLN A 226 -6.14 7.04 9.82
N PHE A 227 -6.35 7.08 11.13
CA PHE A 227 -6.46 5.89 11.96
C PHE A 227 -7.64 4.99 11.53
N ALA A 228 -8.83 5.57 11.40
CA ALA A 228 -10.02 4.85 10.98
C ALA A 228 -9.87 4.24 9.58
N ALA A 229 -9.21 4.94 8.67
CA ALA A 229 -8.93 4.45 7.32
C ALA A 229 -7.93 3.28 7.33
N GLY A 230 -6.88 3.34 8.15
CA GLY A 230 -5.92 2.25 8.34
C GLY A 230 -6.61 1.01 8.90
N ALA A 231 -7.44 1.19 9.94
CA ALA A 231 -8.21 0.12 10.56
C ALA A 231 -9.11 -0.61 9.56
N ARG A 232 -9.93 0.13 8.83
CA ARG A 232 -10.85 -0.41 7.83
C ARG A 232 -10.12 -1.09 6.68
N ARG A 233 -9.04 -0.48 6.18
CA ARG A 233 -8.23 -1.06 5.11
C ARG A 233 -7.75 -2.45 5.44
N GLN A 234 -7.32 -2.70 6.68
CA GLN A 234 -6.83 -4.03 7.09
C GLN A 234 -7.94 -5.07 7.10
N ILE A 235 -9.17 -4.71 7.49
CA ILE A 235 -10.28 -5.66 7.45
C ILE A 235 -10.55 -6.11 6.02
N PHE A 236 -10.56 -5.19 5.07
CA PHE A 236 -10.73 -5.52 3.66
C PHE A 236 -9.58 -6.37 3.12
N LEU A 237 -8.33 -5.91 3.30
CA LEU A 237 -7.17 -6.60 2.72
C LEU A 237 -6.94 -7.99 3.30
N VAL A 238 -7.23 -8.19 4.59
CA VAL A 238 -7.00 -9.44 5.29
C VAL A 238 -8.23 -10.34 5.18
N PHE A 239 -9.34 -9.90 5.75
CA PHE A 239 -10.48 -10.80 6.00
C PHE A 239 -11.43 -10.93 4.82
N ALA A 240 -11.58 -9.92 3.95
CA ALA A 240 -12.41 -10.09 2.76
C ALA A 240 -11.76 -11.07 1.76
N ALA A 241 -10.46 -10.94 1.51
CA ALA A 241 -9.73 -11.88 0.66
C ALA A 241 -9.65 -13.29 1.28
N PHE A 242 -9.40 -13.39 2.58
CA PHE A 242 -9.39 -14.67 3.32
C PHE A 242 -10.76 -15.38 3.26
N MET A 243 -11.87 -14.64 3.44
CA MET A 243 -13.23 -15.17 3.29
C MET A 243 -13.48 -15.77 1.91
N MET A 244 -12.97 -15.15 0.83
CA MET A 244 -13.15 -15.69 -0.53
C MET A 244 -12.58 -17.10 -0.64
N VAL A 245 -11.44 -17.36 -0.03
CA VAL A 245 -10.78 -18.66 -0.08
C VAL A 245 -11.41 -19.62 0.94
N GLU A 246 -11.46 -19.22 2.23
CA GLU A 246 -11.90 -20.11 3.32
C GLU A 246 -13.37 -20.52 3.21
N ARG A 247 -14.28 -19.55 2.93
CA ARG A 247 -15.72 -19.81 2.91
C ARG A 247 -16.22 -20.25 1.54
N PHE A 248 -15.70 -19.65 0.47
CA PHE A 248 -16.21 -19.82 -0.88
C PHE A 248 -15.32 -20.69 -1.78
N GLY A 249 -14.14 -21.10 -1.29
CA GLY A 249 -13.24 -21.98 -2.04
C GLY A 249 -12.69 -21.34 -3.32
N PHE A 250 -12.47 -20.01 -3.32
CA PHE A 250 -11.92 -19.35 -4.50
C PHE A 250 -10.50 -19.84 -4.78
N GLU A 251 -10.31 -20.39 -5.95
CA GLU A 251 -9.00 -20.78 -6.44
C GLU A 251 -8.12 -19.57 -6.73
N VAL A 252 -6.80 -19.79 -6.78
CA VAL A 252 -5.79 -18.75 -7.01
C VAL A 252 -6.13 -17.87 -8.21
N HIS A 253 -6.48 -18.49 -9.35
CA HIS A 253 -6.79 -17.73 -10.56
C HIS A 253 -8.03 -16.85 -10.41
N THR A 254 -9.05 -17.30 -9.69
CA THR A 254 -10.30 -16.55 -9.46
C THR A 254 -10.05 -15.35 -8.55
N LEU A 255 -9.36 -15.56 -7.41
CA LEU A 255 -9.03 -14.48 -6.50
C LEU A 255 -8.09 -13.44 -7.15
N THR A 256 -7.08 -13.93 -7.89
CA THR A 256 -6.15 -13.05 -8.61
C THR A 256 -6.83 -12.25 -9.71
N ALA A 257 -7.85 -12.84 -10.39
CA ALA A 257 -8.67 -12.12 -11.35
C ALA A 257 -9.45 -10.96 -10.72
N LEU A 258 -9.92 -11.10 -9.46
CA LEU A 258 -10.54 -9.97 -8.74
C LEU A 258 -9.52 -8.83 -8.47
N PHE A 259 -8.28 -9.14 -8.10
CA PHE A 259 -7.24 -8.12 -7.99
C PHE A 259 -6.97 -7.43 -9.33
N LEU A 260 -6.89 -8.20 -10.42
CA LEU A 260 -6.73 -7.65 -11.78
C LEU A 260 -7.89 -6.70 -12.14
N ILE A 261 -9.13 -7.12 -11.88
CA ILE A 261 -10.33 -6.30 -12.09
C ILE A 261 -10.24 -5.02 -11.27
N ASN A 262 -9.83 -5.08 -10.00
CA ASN A 262 -9.66 -3.92 -9.15
C ASN A 262 -8.68 -2.91 -9.73
N TYR A 263 -7.54 -3.36 -10.27
CA TYR A 263 -6.58 -2.48 -10.94
C TYR A 263 -7.16 -1.83 -12.20
N LEU A 264 -7.86 -2.60 -13.05
CA LEU A 264 -8.50 -2.07 -14.25
C LEU A 264 -9.60 -1.05 -13.92
N VAL A 265 -10.45 -1.37 -12.94
CA VAL A 265 -11.50 -0.46 -12.45
C VAL A 265 -10.89 0.83 -11.93
N ASN A 266 -9.81 0.76 -11.15
CA ASN A 266 -9.12 1.95 -10.67
C ASN A 266 -8.60 2.84 -11.80
N ILE A 267 -7.96 2.27 -12.81
CA ILE A 267 -7.44 3.02 -13.96
C ILE A 267 -8.58 3.77 -14.67
N LEU A 268 -9.71 3.10 -14.87
CA LEU A 268 -10.87 3.67 -15.57
C LEU A 268 -11.59 4.74 -14.75
N PHE A 269 -11.74 4.52 -13.44
CA PHE A 269 -12.54 5.38 -12.58
C PHE A 269 -11.74 6.50 -11.88
N ALA A 270 -10.42 6.40 -11.75
CA ALA A 270 -9.62 7.44 -11.10
C ALA A 270 -9.84 8.85 -11.67
N PRO A 271 -9.92 9.07 -13.01
CA PRO A 271 -10.22 10.40 -13.56
C PRO A 271 -11.63 10.90 -13.20
N VAL A 272 -12.61 9.98 -13.15
CA VAL A 272 -14.01 10.29 -12.78
C VAL A 272 -14.07 10.73 -11.32
N MET A 273 -13.39 9.99 -10.43
CA MET A 273 -13.30 10.31 -9.01
C MET A 273 -12.61 11.66 -8.76
N GLY A 274 -11.56 11.97 -9.54
CA GLY A 274 -10.88 13.28 -9.47
C GLY A 274 -11.81 14.43 -9.85
N LYS A 275 -12.62 14.28 -10.92
CA LYS A 275 -13.63 15.25 -11.30
C LYS A 275 -14.73 15.37 -10.24
N ALA A 276 -15.21 14.26 -9.68
CA ALA A 276 -16.20 14.25 -8.62
C ALA A 276 -15.70 15.03 -7.39
N LEU A 277 -14.46 14.81 -6.96
CA LEU A 277 -13.89 15.60 -5.86
C LEU A 277 -13.83 17.09 -6.16
N ALA A 278 -13.43 17.48 -7.38
CA ALA A 278 -13.37 18.89 -7.76
C ALA A 278 -14.76 19.57 -7.74
N VAL A 279 -15.83 18.84 -8.08
CA VAL A 279 -17.20 19.36 -8.12
C VAL A 279 -17.87 19.35 -6.73
N PHE A 280 -17.76 18.22 -6.02
CA PHE A 280 -18.50 18.02 -4.76
C PHE A 280 -17.72 18.43 -3.52
N GLY A 281 -16.41 18.63 -3.62
CA GLY A 281 -15.50 18.95 -2.51
C GLY A 281 -15.22 17.76 -1.60
N GLU A 282 -14.27 17.94 -0.68
CA GLU A 282 -13.72 16.89 0.17
C GLU A 282 -14.75 16.26 1.10
N ARG A 283 -15.58 17.10 1.76
CA ARG A 283 -16.61 16.64 2.69
C ARG A 283 -17.59 15.68 2.04
N ASN A 284 -18.22 16.12 0.94
CA ASN A 284 -19.27 15.32 0.30
C ASN A 284 -18.71 14.05 -0.34
N THR A 285 -17.49 14.12 -0.89
CA THR A 285 -16.78 12.94 -1.43
C THR A 285 -16.50 11.91 -0.33
N LEU A 286 -16.02 12.35 0.84
CA LEU A 286 -15.77 11.44 1.97
C LEU A 286 -17.06 10.92 2.61
N VAL A 287 -18.11 11.73 2.69
CA VAL A 287 -19.43 11.27 3.15
C VAL A 287 -19.96 10.17 2.22
N PHE A 288 -19.84 10.35 0.91
CA PHE A 288 -20.24 9.34 -0.08
C PHE A 288 -19.40 8.06 0.03
N GLU A 289 -18.07 8.19 0.17
CA GLU A 289 -17.15 7.05 0.41
C GLU A 289 -17.62 6.24 1.63
N TYR A 290 -17.77 6.90 2.79
CA TYR A 290 -18.05 6.16 4.03
C TYR A 290 -19.49 5.66 4.13
N LEU A 291 -20.44 6.32 3.50
CA LEU A 291 -21.80 5.79 3.37
C LEU A 291 -21.80 4.50 2.54
N GLY A 292 -21.13 4.52 1.38
CA GLY A 292 -21.00 3.34 0.52
C GLY A 292 -20.28 2.19 1.22
N LEU A 293 -19.20 2.48 1.93
CA LEU A 293 -18.44 1.47 2.68
C LEU A 293 -19.23 0.91 3.87
N SER A 294 -20.05 1.75 4.54
CA SER A 294 -20.96 1.26 5.59
C SER A 294 -21.95 0.23 5.03
N VAL A 295 -22.47 0.47 3.84
CA VAL A 295 -23.35 -0.47 3.14
C VAL A 295 -22.59 -1.73 2.75
N VAL A 296 -21.39 -1.61 2.13
CA VAL A 296 -20.57 -2.74 1.70
C VAL A 296 -20.25 -3.67 2.86
N PHE A 297 -19.75 -3.14 3.99
CA PHE A 297 -19.42 -3.97 5.15
C PHE A 297 -20.65 -4.56 5.83
N SER A 298 -21.79 -3.85 5.83
CA SER A 298 -23.07 -4.40 6.30
C SER A 298 -23.53 -5.58 5.43
N LEU A 299 -23.34 -5.49 4.11
CA LEU A 299 -23.66 -6.59 3.19
C LEU A 299 -22.69 -7.78 3.37
N TYR A 300 -21.39 -7.54 3.62
CA TYR A 300 -20.47 -8.61 4.01
C TYR A 300 -20.90 -9.30 5.30
N TRP A 301 -21.35 -8.54 6.31
CA TRP A 301 -21.95 -9.12 7.51
C TRP A 301 -23.19 -9.94 7.17
N GLY A 302 -24.07 -9.43 6.29
CA GLY A 302 -25.26 -10.11 5.78
C GLY A 302 -24.97 -11.45 5.10
N ILE A 303 -23.81 -11.62 4.46
CA ILE A 303 -23.36 -12.90 3.90
C ILE A 303 -23.36 -14.02 4.97
N TYR A 304 -22.94 -13.69 6.19
CA TYR A 304 -22.91 -14.65 7.30
C TYR A 304 -24.27 -14.82 7.96
N LEU A 305 -25.12 -13.80 7.99
CA LEU A 305 -26.45 -13.87 8.60
C LEU A 305 -27.46 -14.59 7.71
N PHE A 306 -27.42 -14.33 6.41
CA PHE A 306 -28.45 -14.77 5.46
C PHE A 306 -27.94 -15.86 4.48
N GLY A 307 -26.68 -16.25 4.56
CA GLY A 307 -26.11 -17.27 3.70
C GLY A 307 -25.95 -16.85 2.24
N TRP A 308 -25.79 -15.56 1.94
CA TRP A 308 -25.60 -15.08 0.58
C TRP A 308 -24.34 -15.65 -0.08
N GLY A 309 -24.38 -15.80 -1.42
CA GLY A 309 -23.38 -16.55 -2.17
C GLY A 309 -22.14 -15.74 -2.59
N ALA A 310 -21.20 -16.46 -3.21
CA ALA A 310 -19.90 -15.99 -3.65
C ALA A 310 -19.94 -14.82 -4.64
N ILE A 311 -20.96 -14.76 -5.52
CA ILE A 311 -21.08 -13.68 -6.52
C ILE A 311 -21.24 -12.32 -5.83
N LEU A 312 -22.09 -12.26 -4.78
CA LEU A 312 -22.23 -11.02 -4.00
C LEU A 312 -20.93 -10.67 -3.32
N ALA A 313 -20.24 -11.62 -2.70
CA ALA A 313 -18.97 -11.40 -2.04
C ALA A 313 -17.92 -10.84 -3.01
N ALA A 314 -17.78 -11.42 -4.20
CA ALA A 314 -16.88 -10.93 -5.26
C ALA A 314 -17.26 -9.53 -5.75
N SER A 315 -18.54 -9.26 -5.93
CA SER A 315 -19.02 -7.93 -6.32
C SER A 315 -18.70 -6.87 -5.27
N LEU A 316 -18.91 -7.19 -3.99
CA LEU A 316 -18.58 -6.31 -2.86
C LEU A 316 -17.07 -6.05 -2.79
N PHE A 317 -16.24 -7.04 -3.13
CA PHE A 317 -14.78 -6.90 -3.16
C PHE A 317 -14.32 -5.85 -4.18
N VAL A 318 -14.93 -5.84 -5.35
CA VAL A 318 -14.65 -4.84 -6.38
C VAL A 318 -15.21 -3.46 -6.00
N ILE A 319 -16.43 -3.41 -5.44
CA ILE A 319 -17.08 -2.15 -5.04
C ILE A 319 -16.32 -1.49 -3.87
N ASP A 320 -15.88 -2.25 -2.87
CA ASP A 320 -15.06 -1.71 -1.76
C ASP A 320 -13.78 -1.07 -2.29
N HIS A 321 -13.09 -1.75 -3.20
CA HIS A 321 -11.86 -1.25 -3.79
C HIS A 321 -12.09 0.05 -4.60
N LEU A 322 -13.24 0.18 -5.28
CA LEU A 322 -13.63 1.40 -5.96
C LEU A 322 -13.84 2.57 -4.98
N PHE A 323 -14.52 2.35 -3.86
CA PHE A 323 -14.67 3.36 -2.81
C PHE A 323 -13.33 3.74 -2.18
N PHE A 324 -12.43 2.78 -2.00
CA PHE A 324 -11.08 3.05 -1.51
C PHE A 324 -10.32 4.06 -2.37
N SER A 325 -10.61 4.12 -3.67
CA SER A 325 -10.00 5.10 -4.59
C SER A 325 -10.39 6.55 -4.27
N LEU A 326 -11.47 6.81 -3.52
CA LEU A 326 -11.85 8.14 -3.05
C LEU A 326 -10.98 8.65 -1.88
N ALA A 327 -10.14 7.81 -1.32
CA ALA A 327 -9.26 8.11 -0.18
C ALA A 327 -8.35 9.33 -0.40
N PHE A 328 -8.06 9.72 -1.66
CA PHE A 328 -7.28 10.92 -1.94
C PHE A 328 -7.98 12.22 -1.49
N ALA A 329 -9.32 12.21 -1.29
CA ALA A 329 -10.03 13.33 -0.72
C ALA A 329 -9.55 13.71 0.70
N ARG A 330 -9.02 12.73 1.48
CA ARG A 330 -8.38 13.02 2.77
C ARG A 330 -7.06 13.79 2.60
N LYS A 331 -6.31 13.50 1.54
CA LYS A 331 -5.07 14.22 1.23
C LYS A 331 -5.34 15.65 0.84
N THR A 332 -6.33 15.89 -0.03
CA THR A 332 -6.71 17.24 -0.46
C THR A 332 -7.33 18.05 0.69
N TYR A 333 -8.14 17.42 1.56
CA TYR A 333 -8.59 18.06 2.80
C TYR A 333 -7.40 18.54 3.64
N PHE A 334 -6.41 17.67 3.88
CA PHE A 334 -5.23 18.05 4.64
C PHE A 334 -4.45 19.17 3.97
N GLN A 335 -4.25 19.13 2.65
CA GLN A 335 -3.57 20.18 1.90
C GLN A 335 -4.20 21.56 2.07
N LYS A 336 -5.54 21.63 2.23
CA LYS A 336 -6.27 22.89 2.43
C LYS A 336 -6.12 23.47 3.83
N ILE A 337 -6.01 22.62 4.84
CA ILE A 337 -5.97 23.05 6.25
C ILE A 337 -4.55 23.20 6.81
N ALA A 338 -3.57 22.57 6.17
CA ALA A 338 -2.21 22.52 6.69
C ALA A 338 -1.41 23.80 6.39
N ASP A 339 -0.55 24.17 7.33
CA ASP A 339 0.55 25.10 7.02
C ASP A 339 1.50 24.40 6.04
N PRO A 340 2.04 25.12 5.03
CA PRO A 340 2.97 24.53 4.06
C PRO A 340 4.17 23.84 4.71
N GLU A 341 4.66 24.38 5.82
CA GLU A 341 5.79 23.85 6.59
C GLU A 341 5.47 22.54 7.32
N ASP A 342 4.19 22.32 7.68
CA ASP A 342 3.72 21.14 8.41
C ASP A 342 3.37 19.98 7.48
N MET A 343 3.33 20.16 6.15
CA MET A 343 2.79 19.15 5.23
C MET A 343 3.57 17.85 5.25
N ALA A 344 4.89 17.90 5.05
CA ALA A 344 5.71 16.70 4.99
C ALA A 344 5.85 16.00 6.37
N PRO A 345 6.15 16.72 7.46
CA PRO A 345 6.23 16.12 8.80
C PRO A 345 4.90 15.49 9.24
N THR A 346 3.79 16.16 8.99
CA THR A 346 2.45 15.63 9.36
C THR A 346 2.06 14.44 8.48
N ALA A 347 2.47 14.40 7.21
CA ALA A 347 2.24 13.24 6.35
C ALA A 347 2.95 11.99 6.91
N ALA A 348 4.17 12.13 7.41
CA ALA A 348 4.91 11.04 8.07
C ALA A 348 4.20 10.55 9.34
N VAL A 349 3.72 11.47 10.19
CA VAL A 349 2.92 11.15 11.38
C VAL A 349 1.63 10.43 11.00
N ALA A 350 0.92 10.91 9.98
CA ALA A 350 -0.32 10.31 9.48
C ALA A 350 -0.09 8.89 8.94
N PHE A 351 1.05 8.65 8.27
CA PHE A 351 1.46 7.32 7.84
C PHE A 351 1.65 6.38 9.03
N THR A 352 2.38 6.80 10.07
CA THR A 352 2.55 6.03 11.31
C THR A 352 1.20 5.74 11.99
N ILE A 353 0.32 6.74 12.11
CA ILE A 353 -1.01 6.56 12.71
C ILE A 353 -1.83 5.52 11.93
N ASN A 354 -1.77 5.53 10.60
CA ASN A 354 -2.43 4.53 9.77
C ASN A 354 -1.90 3.11 10.05
N HIS A 355 -0.59 2.96 10.29
CA HIS A 355 0.04 1.66 10.59
C HIS A 355 -0.18 1.18 12.03
N ILE A 356 -0.48 2.06 13.01
CA ILE A 356 -0.84 1.61 14.37
C ILE A 356 -2.03 0.64 14.30
N ALA A 357 -3.10 1.04 13.62
CA ALA A 357 -4.26 0.17 13.43
C ALA A 357 -3.91 -1.10 12.64
N ALA A 358 -3.05 -0.97 11.64
CA ALA A 358 -2.63 -2.06 10.77
C ALA A 358 -1.84 -3.15 11.52
N VAL A 359 -1.06 -2.77 12.53
CA VAL A 359 -0.29 -3.73 13.35
C VAL A 359 -1.19 -4.50 14.31
N PHE A 360 -2.13 -3.83 14.98
CA PHE A 360 -2.86 -4.47 16.09
C PHE A 360 -4.17 -5.13 15.65
N LEU A 361 -4.90 -4.52 14.72
CA LEU A 361 -6.24 -4.99 14.38
C LEU A 361 -6.29 -6.37 13.74
N PRO A 362 -5.42 -6.76 12.78
CA PRO A 362 -5.52 -8.08 12.17
C PRO A 362 -5.40 -9.22 13.20
N ALA A 363 -4.47 -9.12 14.16
CA ALA A 363 -4.32 -10.12 15.20
C ALA A 363 -5.58 -10.19 16.09
N LEU A 364 -6.07 -9.04 16.57
CA LEU A 364 -7.27 -8.99 17.42
C LEU A 364 -8.51 -9.52 16.69
N LEU A 365 -8.69 -9.12 15.44
CA LEU A 365 -9.84 -9.56 14.64
C LEU A 365 -9.71 -11.00 14.18
N GLY A 366 -8.50 -11.57 14.13
CA GLY A 366 -8.29 -12.99 13.90
C GLY A 366 -8.91 -13.87 15.00
N TYR A 367 -8.79 -13.46 16.27
CA TYR A 367 -9.50 -14.13 17.36
C TYR A 367 -11.02 -13.95 17.24
N LEU A 368 -11.49 -12.77 16.84
CA LEU A 368 -12.92 -12.55 16.61
C LEU A 368 -13.43 -13.38 15.44
N TRP A 369 -12.60 -13.60 14.42
CA TRP A 369 -12.94 -14.43 13.24
C TRP A 369 -13.31 -15.85 13.62
N ILE A 370 -12.56 -16.49 14.51
CA ILE A 370 -12.84 -17.86 14.98
C ILE A 370 -14.18 -17.93 15.71
N VAL A 371 -14.54 -16.90 16.48
CA VAL A 371 -15.81 -16.86 17.22
C VAL A 371 -16.97 -16.55 16.27
N SER A 372 -16.80 -15.54 15.42
CA SER A 372 -17.82 -15.09 14.48
C SER A 372 -17.18 -14.28 13.34
N PRO A 373 -16.94 -14.88 12.16
CA PRO A 373 -16.43 -14.15 11.01
C PRO A 373 -17.32 -12.95 10.62
N GLY A 374 -18.64 -13.11 10.75
CA GLY A 374 -19.59 -12.01 10.49
C GLY A 374 -19.39 -10.81 11.40
N ALA A 375 -19.00 -11.04 12.68
CA ALA A 375 -18.74 -9.95 13.63
C ALA A 375 -17.55 -9.07 13.21
N VAL A 376 -16.56 -9.61 12.49
CA VAL A 376 -15.44 -8.83 11.94
C VAL A 376 -15.96 -7.81 10.92
N PHE A 377 -16.90 -8.20 10.07
CA PHE A 377 -17.51 -7.29 9.10
C PHE A 377 -18.51 -6.32 9.74
N ALA A 378 -19.23 -6.73 10.79
CA ALA A 378 -20.06 -5.82 11.60
C ALA A 378 -19.19 -4.74 12.28
N PHE A 379 -18.02 -5.11 12.80
CA PHE A 379 -17.05 -4.17 13.34
C PHE A 379 -16.54 -3.20 12.26
N ALA A 380 -16.24 -3.70 11.05
CA ALA A 380 -15.86 -2.87 9.91
C ALA A 380 -16.96 -1.87 9.51
N ALA A 381 -18.22 -2.30 9.50
CA ALA A 381 -19.37 -1.42 9.27
C ALA A 381 -19.45 -0.32 10.34
N GLY A 382 -19.24 -0.66 11.62
CA GLY A 382 -19.14 0.31 12.72
C GLY A 382 -18.02 1.34 12.52
N LEU A 383 -16.84 0.90 12.08
CA LEU A 383 -15.71 1.80 11.74
C LEU A 383 -16.05 2.71 10.55
N ALA A 384 -16.77 2.20 9.55
CA ALA A 384 -17.18 3.00 8.40
C ALA A 384 -18.21 4.06 8.82
N VAL A 385 -19.17 3.72 9.70
CA VAL A 385 -20.12 4.68 10.30
C VAL A 385 -19.38 5.72 11.15
N ALA A 386 -18.40 5.32 11.96
CA ALA A 386 -17.57 6.26 12.72
C ALA A 386 -16.82 7.22 11.78
N SER A 387 -16.26 6.70 10.68
CA SER A 387 -15.60 7.51 9.64
C SER A 387 -16.59 8.47 8.95
N LEU A 388 -17.83 8.04 8.73
CA LEU A 388 -18.91 8.88 8.21
C LEU A 388 -19.18 10.04 9.16
N VAL A 389 -19.31 9.78 10.46
CA VAL A 389 -19.50 10.84 11.48
C VAL A 389 -18.32 11.81 11.47
N LEU A 390 -17.07 11.30 11.42
CA LEU A 390 -15.89 12.17 11.34
C LEU A 390 -15.91 13.03 10.06
N SER A 391 -16.33 12.49 8.92
CA SER A 391 -16.41 13.25 7.67
C SER A 391 -17.44 14.37 7.70
N LEU A 392 -18.53 14.22 8.47
CA LEU A 392 -19.51 15.27 8.69
C LEU A 392 -18.97 16.44 9.51
N LEU A 393 -17.88 16.25 10.26
CA LEU A 393 -17.19 17.32 11.00
C LEU A 393 -16.30 18.19 10.10
N ILE A 394 -16.05 17.79 8.86
CA ILE A 394 -15.33 18.61 7.87
C ILE A 394 -16.25 19.77 7.44
N PRO A 395 -15.80 21.02 7.43
CA PRO A 395 -16.57 22.13 6.90
C PRO A 395 -16.76 21.99 5.37
N ARG A 396 -17.77 22.67 4.80
CA ARG A 396 -17.98 22.65 3.34
C ARG A 396 -16.81 23.22 2.56
N HIS A 397 -16.15 24.22 3.13
CA HIS A 397 -14.96 24.86 2.60
C HIS A 397 -13.87 24.79 3.68
N PRO A 398 -13.10 23.69 3.72
CA PRO A 398 -12.01 23.55 4.68
C PRO A 398 -10.87 24.50 4.31
N ASP A 399 -10.35 25.19 5.31
CA ASP A 399 -9.24 26.13 5.14
C ASP A 399 -8.43 26.20 6.46
N LYS A 400 -7.29 26.88 6.41
CA LYS A 400 -6.48 27.13 7.59
C LYS A 400 -7.24 27.91 8.64
N GLY A 401 -7.34 27.37 9.87
CA GLY A 401 -8.17 27.91 10.95
C GLY A 401 -9.63 27.42 10.93
N ALA A 402 -10.10 26.87 9.81
CA ALA A 402 -11.40 26.25 9.63
C ALA A 402 -11.28 24.73 9.36
N GLU A 403 -10.44 24.04 10.14
CA GLU A 403 -10.17 22.61 9.98
C GLU A 403 -11.40 21.75 10.29
N THR A 404 -12.26 22.20 11.19
CA THR A 404 -13.50 21.51 11.56
C THR A 404 -14.67 22.49 11.54
N ILE A 405 -15.90 21.96 11.50
CA ILE A 405 -17.13 22.78 11.62
C ILE A 405 -17.12 23.61 12.91
N PHE A 406 -16.50 23.12 13.99
CA PHE A 406 -16.40 23.85 15.24
C PHE A 406 -15.41 25.02 15.14
N ALA A 407 -14.25 24.82 14.49
CA ALA A 407 -13.28 25.88 14.26
C ALA A 407 -13.85 26.94 13.30
N ALA A 408 -14.49 26.53 12.21
CA ALA A 408 -15.12 27.42 11.25
C ALA A 408 -16.19 28.33 11.91
N ARG A 409 -17.04 27.76 12.79
CA ARG A 409 -18.05 28.56 13.54
C ARG A 409 -17.40 29.56 14.49
N ARG A 410 -16.28 29.20 15.14
CA ARG A 410 -15.55 30.16 16.02
C ARG A 410 -14.97 31.31 15.22
N MET A 411 -14.42 31.07 14.04
CA MET A 411 -13.91 32.13 13.17
C MET A 411 -15.02 33.08 12.74
N GLN A 412 -16.19 32.54 12.34
CA GLN A 412 -17.36 33.35 11.96
C GLN A 412 -17.94 34.18 13.12
N ALA A 413 -17.84 33.68 14.34
CA ALA A 413 -18.28 34.41 15.54
C ALA A 413 -17.28 35.49 16.01
N ALA A 414 -16.03 35.42 15.55
CA ALA A 414 -14.95 36.35 15.88
C ALA A 414 -14.71 37.44 14.81
N ALA A 415 -15.32 37.27 13.62
CA ALA A 415 -15.29 38.22 12.49
C ALA A 415 -16.54 39.11 12.53
#